data_67f025bfcdd82d16512a4e654297b65f
#
_entry.id   67f025bfcdd82d16512a4e654297b65f
#
_cell.length_a   1.000
_cell.length_b   1.000
_cell.length_c   1.000
_cell.angle_alpha   90.00
_cell.angle_beta   90.00
_cell.angle_gamma   90.00
#
_symmetry.space_group_name_H-M   'P 1'
#
loop_
_entity.id
_entity.type
_entity.pdbx_description
1 polymer ?
#
loop_
_entity_poly.entity_id
_entity_poly.type
_entity_poly.pdbx_seq_one_letter_code
_entity_poly.pdbx_strand_id
1 'polypeptide(L)'
;MTVVNNAEMWQFRFLLLCLLFLLLGLILLYRKSRSFRFRIKYIGYNFVIMLSAIHWTFVGLCHPFDVDNFHRCSGILYNFLVRAYSIRAQVEGLEIFDTLKEKNFIIVANHQSSLDVFVLLQTTPRRTTFLAKRELLYAPLFGFAAWLFGVVFVDRSNAKSARNVMDKTAKTMRDKKINLWIFPEGTRSQSGTFLPFKKGAFHLAIQAQLPIVPIVIYDYSSIFNKKNKAFEHGIIKIKVLDPISTDGLAADDVGELTDHVRQEMLKVFHEKDSSGSHQNSVPAGEKKNE
;
A
#
# COMPACT_ATOMS: atom_id res chain seq x y z
N MET A 1 -10.57 56.88 -10.68
CA MET A 1 -9.40 56.24 -11.28
C MET A 1 -8.22 56.45 -10.35
N THR A 2 -7.87 55.46 -9.54
CA THR A 2 -6.74 55.53 -8.62
C THR A 2 -5.46 55.47 -9.45
N VAL A 3 -4.65 56.54 -9.46
CA VAL A 3 -3.35 56.60 -10.07
C VAL A 3 -2.45 55.63 -9.29
N VAL A 4 -2.18 54.44 -9.82
CA VAL A 4 -1.22 53.51 -9.22
C VAL A 4 0.13 54.21 -9.22
N ASN A 5 0.71 54.41 -8.03
CA ASN A 5 1.95 55.10 -7.82
C ASN A 5 3.09 54.33 -8.55
N ASN A 6 3.90 55.01 -9.33
CA ASN A 6 5.01 54.41 -10.07
C ASN A 6 5.94 53.57 -9.18
N ALA A 7 6.12 53.96 -7.91
CA ALA A 7 6.91 53.21 -6.93
C ALA A 7 6.29 51.83 -6.60
N GLU A 8 4.97 51.72 -6.44
CA GLU A 8 4.28 50.47 -6.19
C GLU A 8 4.37 49.53 -7.39
N MET A 9 4.31 50.07 -8.58
CA MET A 9 4.47 49.32 -9.82
C MET A 9 5.89 48.74 -9.99
N TRP A 10 6.94 49.49 -9.59
CA TRP A 10 8.29 48.99 -9.56
C TRP A 10 8.53 47.91 -8.49
N GLN A 11 7.98 48.06 -7.30
CA GLN A 11 8.05 47.07 -6.24
C GLN A 11 7.35 45.76 -6.68
N PHE A 12 6.18 45.84 -7.30
CA PHE A 12 5.48 44.70 -7.84
C PHE A 12 6.28 43.95 -8.93
N ARG A 13 6.86 44.69 -9.87
CA ARG A 13 7.70 44.10 -10.93
C ARG A 13 8.96 43.43 -10.35
N PHE A 14 9.60 44.07 -9.37
CA PHE A 14 10.74 43.48 -8.68
C PHE A 14 10.39 42.20 -7.95
N LEU A 15 9.28 42.19 -7.21
CA LEU A 15 8.78 40.97 -6.54
C LEU A 15 8.49 39.86 -7.53
N LEU A 16 7.84 40.17 -8.66
CA LEU A 16 7.57 39.21 -9.71
C LEU A 16 8.85 38.59 -10.29
N LEU A 17 9.87 39.40 -10.57
CA LEU A 17 11.17 38.93 -11.03
C LEU A 17 11.83 38.00 -10.00
N CYS A 18 11.83 38.38 -8.72
CA CYS A 18 12.34 37.52 -7.64
C CYS A 18 11.62 36.18 -7.58
N LEU A 19 10.30 36.18 -7.72
CA LEU A 19 9.49 34.94 -7.75
C LEU A 19 9.84 34.08 -8.98
N LEU A 20 10.03 34.69 -10.15
CA LEU A 20 10.44 33.97 -11.36
C LEU A 20 11.83 33.33 -11.21
N PHE A 21 12.81 34.06 -10.66
CA PHE A 21 14.14 33.51 -10.38
C PHE A 21 14.07 32.35 -9.34
N LEU A 22 13.27 32.50 -8.29
CA LEU A 22 13.07 31.46 -7.30
C LEU A 22 12.45 30.23 -7.95
N LEU A 23 11.41 30.40 -8.76
CA LEU A 23 10.74 29.29 -9.48
C LEU A 23 11.70 28.58 -10.42
N LEU A 24 12.49 29.35 -11.21
CA LEU A 24 13.52 28.80 -12.08
C LEU A 24 14.55 28.00 -11.29
N GLY A 25 15.01 28.52 -10.17
CA GLY A 25 15.95 27.86 -9.27
C GLY A 25 15.38 26.54 -8.73
N LEU A 26 14.11 26.53 -8.32
CA LEU A 26 13.41 25.32 -7.86
C LEU A 26 13.26 24.29 -8.98
N ILE A 27 12.94 24.72 -10.21
CA ILE A 27 12.84 23.84 -11.38
C ILE A 27 14.21 23.21 -11.69
N LEU A 28 15.27 24.00 -11.69
CA LEU A 28 16.64 23.51 -11.93
C LEU A 28 17.07 22.53 -10.83
N LEU A 29 16.77 22.83 -9.57
CA LEU A 29 17.04 21.96 -8.44
C LEU A 29 16.26 20.65 -8.56
N TYR A 30 14.99 20.71 -8.94
CA TYR A 30 14.16 19.51 -9.18
C TYR A 30 14.74 18.64 -10.31
N ARG A 31 15.23 19.25 -11.40
CA ARG A 31 15.83 18.51 -12.51
C ARG A 31 17.18 17.90 -12.15
N LYS A 32 18.05 18.62 -11.43
CA LYS A 32 19.43 18.21 -11.15
C LYS A 32 19.57 17.34 -9.89
N SER A 33 18.77 17.58 -8.84
CA SER A 33 18.92 16.90 -7.56
C SER A 33 17.93 15.75 -7.40
N ARG A 34 18.41 14.49 -7.46
CA ARG A 34 17.60 13.28 -7.17
C ARG A 34 16.99 13.35 -5.78
N SER A 35 17.76 13.81 -4.77
CA SER A 35 17.28 13.91 -3.39
C SER A 35 16.14 14.92 -3.23
N PHE A 36 16.24 16.07 -3.91
CA PHE A 36 15.20 17.10 -3.91
C PHE A 36 13.92 16.58 -4.59
N ARG A 37 14.05 16.00 -5.78
CA ARG A 37 12.96 15.38 -6.54
C ARG A 37 12.23 14.30 -5.71
N PHE A 38 12.99 13.42 -5.04
CA PHE A 38 12.44 12.42 -4.14
C PHE A 38 11.61 13.06 -3.02
N ARG A 39 12.16 14.09 -2.33
CA ARG A 39 11.45 14.75 -1.22
C ARG A 39 10.14 15.37 -1.67
N ILE A 40 10.15 16.12 -2.78
CA ILE A 40 8.95 16.77 -3.32
C ILE A 40 7.89 15.73 -3.67
N LYS A 41 8.26 14.68 -4.43
CA LYS A 41 7.33 13.59 -4.77
C LYS A 41 6.79 12.89 -3.53
N TYR A 42 7.65 12.59 -2.55
CA TYR A 42 7.26 11.87 -1.34
C TYR A 42 6.36 12.71 -0.42
N ILE A 43 6.66 13.98 -0.25
CA ILE A 43 5.81 14.92 0.51
C ILE A 43 4.46 15.05 -0.21
N GLY A 44 4.46 15.29 -1.52
CA GLY A 44 3.23 15.38 -2.32
C GLY A 44 2.39 14.11 -2.24
N TYR A 45 3.01 12.92 -2.30
CA TYR A 45 2.32 11.64 -2.14
C TYR A 45 1.62 11.52 -0.77
N ASN A 46 2.36 11.81 0.31
CA ASN A 46 1.76 11.75 1.66
C ASN A 46 0.66 12.81 1.83
N PHE A 47 0.82 13.98 1.24
CA PHE A 47 -0.21 15.02 1.25
C PHE A 47 -1.49 14.58 0.54
N VAL A 48 -1.38 13.90 -0.61
CA VAL A 48 -2.52 13.32 -1.32
C VAL A 48 -3.22 12.27 -0.48
N ILE A 49 -2.47 11.38 0.19
CA ILE A 49 -3.05 10.38 1.11
C ILE A 49 -3.76 11.08 2.30
N MET A 50 -3.20 12.15 2.83
CA MET A 50 -3.84 12.95 3.89
C MET A 50 -5.12 13.63 3.41
N LEU A 51 -5.12 14.21 2.21
CA LEU A 51 -6.31 14.82 1.62
C LEU A 51 -7.39 13.78 1.33
N SER A 52 -7.02 12.59 0.88
CA SER A 52 -7.99 11.51 0.66
C SER A 52 -8.73 11.11 1.94
N ALA A 53 -8.09 11.27 3.11
CA ALA A 53 -8.73 10.98 4.39
C ALA A 53 -9.94 11.91 4.67
N ILE A 54 -9.97 13.12 4.13
CA ILE A 54 -11.14 14.02 4.23
C ILE A 54 -12.32 13.42 3.46
N HIS A 55 -12.09 13.01 2.20
CA HIS A 55 -13.11 12.34 1.39
C HIS A 55 -13.57 11.03 2.03
N TRP A 56 -12.64 10.23 2.54
CA TRP A 56 -12.94 8.96 3.22
C TRP A 56 -13.73 9.18 4.51
N THR A 57 -13.43 10.23 5.28
CA THR A 57 -14.21 10.59 6.47
C THR A 57 -15.66 10.91 6.08
N PHE A 58 -15.86 11.69 5.01
CA PHE A 58 -17.20 12.01 4.52
C PHE A 58 -17.98 10.75 4.10
N VAL A 59 -17.37 9.87 3.31
CA VAL A 59 -17.98 8.58 2.92
C VAL A 59 -18.28 7.72 4.15
N GLY A 60 -17.34 7.65 5.10
CA GLY A 60 -17.51 6.89 6.34
C GLY A 60 -18.61 7.42 7.25
N LEU A 61 -18.86 8.73 7.26
CA LEU A 61 -20.00 9.32 7.99
C LEU A 61 -21.34 8.99 7.33
N CYS A 62 -21.37 8.89 6.00
CA CYS A 62 -22.57 8.44 5.27
C CYS A 62 -22.85 6.95 5.45
N HIS A 63 -21.82 6.13 5.59
CA HIS A 63 -21.89 4.67 5.72
C HIS A 63 -21.00 4.17 6.88
N PRO A 64 -21.35 4.47 8.15
CA PRO A 64 -20.47 4.18 9.28
C PRO A 64 -20.27 2.68 9.49
N PHE A 65 -19.00 2.30 9.68
CA PHE A 65 -18.56 0.92 9.93
C PHE A 65 -18.84 -0.08 8.78
N ASP A 66 -19.10 0.44 7.59
CA ASP A 66 -19.23 -0.40 6.40
C ASP A 66 -17.84 -0.64 5.79
N VAL A 67 -17.42 -1.91 5.77
CA VAL A 67 -16.11 -2.33 5.24
C VAL A 67 -15.97 -2.10 3.72
N ASP A 68 -17.07 -1.96 2.99
CA ASP A 68 -17.08 -1.63 1.57
C ASP A 68 -16.75 -0.15 1.28
N ASN A 69 -16.64 0.70 2.31
CA ASN A 69 -16.22 2.09 2.15
C ASN A 69 -14.85 2.23 1.47
N PHE A 70 -13.92 1.31 1.81
CA PHE A 70 -12.62 1.28 1.13
C PHE A 70 -12.79 1.07 -0.38
N HIS A 71 -13.62 0.10 -0.77
CA HIS A 71 -13.88 -0.19 -2.17
C HIS A 71 -14.56 0.99 -2.90
N ARG A 72 -15.53 1.68 -2.25
CA ARG A 72 -16.18 2.89 -2.80
C ARG A 72 -15.18 4.00 -3.10
N CYS A 73 -14.15 4.14 -2.29
CA CYS A 73 -13.14 5.21 -2.40
C CYS A 73 -11.92 4.83 -3.24
N SER A 74 -11.63 3.53 -3.41
CA SER A 74 -10.38 3.03 -3.96
C SER A 74 -10.11 3.51 -5.39
N GLY A 75 -11.11 3.46 -6.26
CA GLY A 75 -10.96 3.81 -7.67
C GLY A 75 -10.59 5.28 -7.90
N ILE A 76 -11.18 6.20 -7.14
CA ILE A 76 -10.90 7.65 -7.26
C ILE A 76 -9.43 7.91 -6.89
N LEU A 77 -9.01 7.42 -5.73
CA LEU A 77 -7.64 7.61 -5.26
C LEU A 77 -6.62 6.91 -6.17
N TYR A 78 -6.89 5.67 -6.59
CA TYR A 78 -6.01 4.94 -7.49
C TYR A 78 -5.78 5.69 -8.81
N ASN A 79 -6.86 6.10 -9.47
CA ASN A 79 -6.77 6.83 -10.74
C ASN A 79 -6.02 8.16 -10.60
N PHE A 80 -6.21 8.87 -9.48
CA PHE A 80 -5.46 10.09 -9.21
C PHE A 80 -3.97 9.81 -9.04
N LEU A 81 -3.60 8.82 -8.22
CA LEU A 81 -2.22 8.45 -7.95
C LEU A 81 -1.50 7.96 -9.21
N VAL A 82 -2.18 7.15 -10.06
CA VAL A 82 -1.63 6.71 -11.34
C VAL A 82 -1.30 7.89 -12.24
N ARG A 83 -2.21 8.87 -12.35
CA ARG A 83 -1.96 10.07 -13.18
C ARG A 83 -0.85 10.95 -12.62
N ALA A 84 -0.81 11.14 -11.29
CA ALA A 84 0.14 12.02 -10.65
C ALA A 84 1.58 11.47 -10.63
N TYR A 85 1.73 10.15 -10.47
CA TYR A 85 3.05 9.52 -10.26
C TYR A 85 3.47 8.56 -11.37
N SER A 86 2.58 8.24 -12.32
CA SER A 86 2.80 7.27 -13.40
C SER A 86 3.25 5.90 -12.84
N ILE A 87 2.69 5.50 -11.69
CA ILE A 87 2.88 4.20 -11.07
C ILE A 87 1.58 3.43 -11.20
N ARG A 88 1.65 2.20 -11.72
CA ARG A 88 0.49 1.31 -11.88
C ARG A 88 0.73 0.01 -11.13
N ALA A 89 -0.36 -0.61 -10.67
CA ALA A 89 -0.35 -1.98 -10.19
C ALA A 89 -0.76 -2.91 -11.35
N GLN A 90 0.01 -3.97 -11.57
CA GLN A 90 -0.33 -5.06 -12.48
C GLN A 90 -0.54 -6.31 -11.65
N VAL A 91 -1.73 -6.88 -11.71
CA VAL A 91 -2.14 -8.01 -10.86
C VAL A 91 -2.40 -9.23 -11.71
N GLU A 92 -1.84 -10.35 -11.30
CA GLU A 92 -2.12 -11.69 -11.81
C GLU A 92 -2.91 -12.47 -10.76
N GLY A 93 -3.89 -13.29 -11.15
CA GLY A 93 -4.65 -14.18 -10.28
C GLY A 93 -5.83 -13.52 -9.55
N LEU A 94 -6.33 -12.35 -9.99
CA LEU A 94 -7.51 -11.72 -9.36
C LEU A 94 -8.76 -12.59 -9.41
N GLU A 95 -8.88 -13.47 -10.42
CA GLU A 95 -9.97 -14.43 -10.61
C GLU A 95 -10.10 -15.42 -9.43
N ILE A 96 -9.05 -15.62 -8.64
CA ILE A 96 -9.08 -16.44 -7.43
C ILE A 96 -10.12 -15.94 -6.43
N PHE A 97 -10.29 -14.62 -6.31
CA PHE A 97 -11.33 -14.06 -5.45
C PHE A 97 -12.75 -14.41 -5.90
N ASP A 98 -12.95 -14.64 -7.19
CA ASP A 98 -14.24 -15.04 -7.73
C ASP A 98 -14.61 -16.46 -7.34
N THR A 99 -13.62 -17.34 -7.15
CA THR A 99 -13.85 -18.72 -6.65
C THR A 99 -14.24 -18.75 -5.17
N LEU A 100 -13.98 -17.67 -4.45
CA LEU A 100 -14.21 -17.54 -3.01
C LEU A 100 -15.39 -16.63 -2.64
N LYS A 101 -16.27 -16.26 -3.60
CA LYS A 101 -17.36 -15.28 -3.37
C LYS A 101 -18.28 -15.63 -2.21
N GLU A 102 -18.51 -16.91 -1.98
CA GLU A 102 -19.39 -17.41 -0.92
C GLU A 102 -18.67 -17.70 0.40
N LYS A 103 -17.32 -17.63 0.41
CA LYS A 103 -16.49 -17.93 1.57
C LYS A 103 -15.75 -16.68 2.01
N ASN A 104 -15.55 -16.54 3.32
CA ASN A 104 -14.64 -15.55 3.85
C ASN A 104 -13.22 -16.09 3.81
N PHE A 105 -12.23 -15.21 3.77
CA PHE A 105 -10.83 -15.60 3.76
C PHE A 105 -9.96 -14.53 4.42
N ILE A 106 -8.73 -14.90 4.70
CA ILE A 106 -7.70 -14.01 5.21
C ILE A 106 -6.67 -13.76 4.12
N ILE A 107 -6.48 -12.50 3.76
CA ILE A 107 -5.45 -12.11 2.80
C ILE A 107 -4.16 -11.84 3.58
N VAL A 108 -3.09 -12.50 3.15
CA VAL A 108 -1.74 -12.34 3.69
C VAL A 108 -0.82 -11.83 2.60
N ALA A 109 -0.24 -10.64 2.78
CA ALA A 109 0.66 -10.03 1.80
C ALA A 109 1.98 -9.59 2.45
N ASN A 110 3.09 -9.61 1.72
CA ASN A 110 4.34 -9.00 2.16
C ASN A 110 4.25 -7.46 2.13
N HIS A 111 5.06 -6.77 2.94
CA HIS A 111 4.93 -5.32 3.15
C HIS A 111 6.25 -4.59 2.89
N GLN A 112 6.32 -3.80 1.82
CA GLN A 112 7.56 -3.17 1.42
C GLN A 112 7.63 -1.68 1.78
N SER A 113 6.60 -0.91 1.44
CA SER A 113 6.66 0.54 1.67
C SER A 113 5.28 1.19 1.79
N SER A 114 5.26 2.53 1.82
CA SER A 114 4.00 3.29 1.73
C SER A 114 3.31 3.16 0.38
N LEU A 115 4.02 2.76 -0.68
CA LEU A 115 3.45 2.56 -2.00
C LEU A 115 2.61 1.27 -2.11
N ASP A 116 2.64 0.39 -1.11
CA ASP A 116 1.70 -0.75 -1.05
C ASP A 116 0.22 -0.31 -1.05
N VAL A 117 -0.04 0.98 -0.84
CA VAL A 117 -1.37 1.57 -1.07
C VAL A 117 -1.85 1.33 -2.51
N PHE A 118 -0.97 1.39 -3.54
CA PHE A 118 -1.36 1.06 -4.91
C PHE A 118 -1.84 -0.38 -5.03
N VAL A 119 -1.21 -1.30 -4.29
CA VAL A 119 -1.61 -2.71 -4.21
C VAL A 119 -2.97 -2.83 -3.56
N LEU A 120 -3.14 -2.25 -2.37
CA LEU A 120 -4.42 -2.28 -1.64
C LEU A 120 -5.56 -1.74 -2.48
N LEU A 121 -5.37 -0.57 -3.12
CA LEU A 121 -6.41 0.07 -3.94
C LEU A 121 -6.85 -0.77 -5.16
N GLN A 122 -5.97 -1.64 -5.67
CA GLN A 122 -6.21 -2.43 -6.87
C GLN A 122 -6.64 -3.87 -6.58
N THR A 123 -6.19 -4.45 -5.46
CA THR A 123 -6.36 -5.88 -5.21
C THR A 123 -7.34 -6.20 -4.08
N THR A 124 -7.79 -5.20 -3.31
CA THR A 124 -8.71 -5.47 -2.20
C THR A 124 -10.09 -5.84 -2.71
N PRO A 125 -10.59 -7.07 -2.47
CA PRO A 125 -11.93 -7.45 -2.83
C PRO A 125 -12.97 -6.78 -1.92
N ARG A 126 -14.24 -6.84 -2.33
CA ARG A 126 -15.35 -6.36 -1.49
C ARG A 126 -15.38 -7.06 -0.15
N ARG A 127 -16.03 -6.42 0.83
CA ARG A 127 -16.23 -6.94 2.18
C ARG A 127 -14.90 -7.25 2.90
N THR A 128 -13.87 -6.45 2.64
CA THR A 128 -12.55 -6.62 3.25
C THR A 128 -12.26 -5.49 4.22
N THR A 129 -11.89 -5.86 5.47
CA THR A 129 -11.29 -4.94 6.43
C THR A 129 -9.79 -5.17 6.55
N PHE A 130 -9.10 -4.28 7.26
CA PHE A 130 -7.65 -4.29 7.42
C PHE A 130 -7.25 -4.42 8.87
N LEU A 131 -6.14 -5.11 9.13
CA LEU A 131 -5.49 -5.12 10.44
C LEU A 131 -4.43 -4.01 10.49
N ALA A 132 -4.65 -3.02 11.33
CA ALA A 132 -3.77 -1.88 11.47
C ALA A 132 -3.17 -1.77 12.88
N LYS A 133 -2.03 -1.08 12.98
CA LYS A 133 -1.40 -0.74 14.26
C LYS A 133 -2.24 0.30 15.01
N ARG A 134 -2.42 0.12 16.34
CA ARG A 134 -3.28 0.98 17.18
C ARG A 134 -2.92 2.46 17.07
N GLU A 135 -1.63 2.79 16.93
CA GLU A 135 -1.17 4.17 16.85
C GLU A 135 -1.68 4.90 15.59
N LEU A 136 -2.06 4.17 14.55
CA LEU A 136 -2.68 4.77 13.37
C LEU A 136 -4.08 5.36 13.65
N LEU A 137 -4.76 4.90 14.70
CA LEU A 137 -6.02 5.49 15.14
C LEU A 137 -5.87 6.97 15.53
N TYR A 138 -4.69 7.33 16.04
CA TYR A 138 -4.39 8.70 16.48
C TYR A 138 -3.82 9.59 15.37
N ALA A 139 -3.64 9.06 14.16
CA ALA A 139 -3.26 9.88 13.01
C ALA A 139 -4.42 10.81 12.63
N PRO A 140 -4.22 12.14 12.61
CA PRO A 140 -5.29 13.09 12.32
C PRO A 140 -6.01 12.75 11.00
N LEU A 141 -7.34 12.86 10.99
CA LEU A 141 -8.23 12.53 9.86
C LEU A 141 -8.15 11.08 9.40
N PHE A 142 -6.94 10.56 9.12
CA PHE A 142 -6.73 9.21 8.62
C PHE A 142 -7.21 8.13 9.61
N GLY A 143 -6.86 8.26 10.90
CA GLY A 143 -7.28 7.31 11.94
C GLY A 143 -8.78 7.29 12.11
N PHE A 144 -9.42 8.45 12.10
CA PHE A 144 -10.87 8.58 12.20
C PHE A 144 -11.59 7.98 10.97
N ALA A 145 -11.11 8.27 9.76
CA ALA A 145 -11.63 7.65 8.54
C ALA A 145 -11.48 6.12 8.56
N ALA A 146 -10.30 5.62 8.96
CA ALA A 146 -10.05 4.18 9.06
C ALA A 146 -10.96 3.52 10.11
N TRP A 147 -11.24 4.18 11.24
CA TRP A 147 -12.19 3.70 12.24
C TRP A 147 -13.60 3.62 11.69
N LEU A 148 -14.07 4.65 10.98
CA LEU A 148 -15.38 4.64 10.30
C LEU A 148 -15.48 3.54 9.22
N PHE A 149 -14.37 3.14 8.62
CA PHE A 149 -14.30 2.03 7.64
C PHE A 149 -14.25 0.65 8.29
N GLY A 150 -14.34 0.57 9.63
CA GLY A 150 -14.30 -0.68 10.35
C GLY A 150 -12.92 -1.36 10.39
N VAL A 151 -11.83 -0.59 10.22
CA VAL A 151 -10.46 -1.10 10.35
C VAL A 151 -10.22 -1.63 11.76
N VAL A 152 -9.62 -2.83 11.85
CA VAL A 152 -9.28 -3.47 13.13
C VAL A 152 -7.94 -2.96 13.62
N PHE A 153 -7.93 -2.29 14.77
CA PHE A 153 -6.72 -1.76 15.38
C PHE A 153 -6.18 -2.69 16.47
N VAL A 154 -4.91 -3.04 16.38
CA VAL A 154 -4.24 -3.96 17.31
C VAL A 154 -3.07 -3.28 18.01
N ASP A 155 -3.08 -3.35 19.33
CA ASP A 155 -1.92 -3.01 20.15
C ASP A 155 -0.93 -4.18 20.14
N ARG A 156 0.16 -4.00 19.42
CA ARG A 156 1.18 -5.05 19.24
C ARG A 156 2.17 -5.14 20.41
N SER A 157 2.13 -4.18 21.32
CA SER A 157 2.95 -4.18 22.53
C SER A 157 2.36 -5.03 23.66
N ASN A 158 1.05 -5.29 23.59
CA ASN A 158 0.30 -6.05 24.59
C ASN A 158 -0.28 -7.33 23.96
N ALA A 159 0.41 -8.46 24.19
CA ALA A 159 0.05 -9.76 23.62
C ALA A 159 -1.38 -10.23 24.02
N LYS A 160 -1.79 -9.99 25.29
CA LYS A 160 -3.13 -10.34 25.76
C LYS A 160 -4.21 -9.51 25.07
N SER A 161 -3.98 -8.20 24.94
CA SER A 161 -4.88 -7.32 24.21
C SER A 161 -4.97 -7.69 22.74
N ALA A 162 -3.83 -7.97 22.08
CA ALA A 162 -3.79 -8.41 20.70
C ALA A 162 -4.58 -9.69 20.48
N ARG A 163 -4.42 -10.70 21.35
CA ARG A 163 -5.18 -11.96 21.27
C ARG A 163 -6.70 -11.72 21.38
N ASN A 164 -7.13 -10.94 22.37
CA ASN A 164 -8.55 -10.60 22.55
C ASN A 164 -9.16 -9.90 21.31
N VAL A 165 -8.39 -9.02 20.67
CA VAL A 165 -8.82 -8.36 19.42
C VAL A 165 -8.94 -9.37 18.30
N MET A 166 -7.98 -10.30 18.16
CA MET A 166 -8.02 -11.35 17.13
C MET A 166 -9.21 -12.30 17.33
N ASP A 167 -9.51 -12.71 18.56
CA ASP A 167 -10.66 -13.57 18.89
C ASP A 167 -11.98 -12.89 18.50
N LYS A 168 -12.15 -11.61 18.85
CA LYS A 168 -13.31 -10.80 18.44
C LYS A 168 -13.40 -10.66 16.93
N THR A 169 -12.25 -10.47 16.27
CA THR A 169 -12.18 -10.34 14.81
C THR A 169 -12.60 -11.64 14.13
N ALA A 170 -12.12 -12.79 14.60
CA ALA A 170 -12.52 -14.10 14.09
C ALA A 170 -14.06 -14.31 14.16
N LYS A 171 -14.66 -13.95 15.30
CA LYS A 171 -16.13 -13.98 15.44
C LYS A 171 -16.81 -13.04 14.44
N THR A 172 -16.35 -11.78 14.36
CA THR A 172 -16.94 -10.78 13.46
C THR A 172 -16.83 -11.20 12.00
N MET A 173 -15.70 -11.79 11.60
CA MET A 173 -15.51 -12.31 10.24
C MET A 173 -16.53 -13.37 9.89
N ARG A 174 -16.78 -14.32 10.79
CA ARG A 174 -17.80 -15.37 10.59
C ARG A 174 -19.21 -14.77 10.54
N ASP A 175 -19.58 -13.97 11.53
CA ASP A 175 -20.94 -13.45 11.70
C ASP A 175 -21.35 -12.49 10.57
N LYS A 176 -20.41 -11.63 10.13
CA LYS A 176 -20.65 -10.61 9.09
C LYS A 176 -20.19 -11.05 7.70
N LYS A 177 -19.59 -12.20 7.57
CA LYS A 177 -19.00 -12.71 6.31
C LYS A 177 -18.05 -11.67 5.67
N ILE A 178 -17.07 -11.16 6.40
CA ILE A 178 -16.07 -10.21 5.92
C ILE A 178 -14.69 -10.84 5.82
N ASN A 179 -13.88 -10.36 4.90
CA ASN A 179 -12.49 -10.75 4.73
C ASN A 179 -11.57 -9.87 5.58
N LEU A 180 -10.35 -10.32 5.82
CA LEU A 180 -9.36 -9.55 6.56
C LEU A 180 -8.04 -9.51 5.80
N TRP A 181 -7.50 -8.30 5.60
CA TRP A 181 -6.17 -8.10 5.03
C TRP A 181 -5.14 -7.90 6.12
N ILE A 182 -4.06 -8.67 6.08
CA ILE A 182 -2.98 -8.61 7.06
C ILE A 182 -1.62 -8.60 6.35
N PHE A 183 -0.71 -7.77 6.84
CA PHE A 183 0.71 -7.84 6.55
C PHE A 183 1.41 -8.56 7.72
N PRO A 184 1.73 -9.86 7.59
CA PRO A 184 2.18 -10.67 8.72
C PRO A 184 3.57 -10.30 9.23
N GLU A 185 4.39 -9.62 8.43
CA GLU A 185 5.68 -9.06 8.85
C GLU A 185 5.53 -8.02 9.96
N GLY A 186 4.40 -7.32 9.98
CA GLY A 186 4.07 -6.30 10.97
C GLY A 186 4.87 -5.00 10.87
N THR A 187 5.79 -4.91 9.94
CA THR A 187 6.54 -3.69 9.58
C THR A 187 6.92 -3.73 8.10
N ARG A 188 7.29 -2.60 7.55
CA ARG A 188 7.72 -2.47 6.15
C ARG A 188 9.19 -2.88 6.02
N SER A 189 9.52 -3.59 4.93
CA SER A 189 10.90 -3.99 4.60
C SER A 189 11.15 -3.94 3.10
N GLN A 190 12.31 -3.42 2.72
CA GLN A 190 12.83 -3.42 1.35
C GLN A 190 14.19 -4.14 1.33
N SER A 191 14.29 -5.28 2.03
CA SER A 191 15.53 -6.05 2.18
C SER A 191 15.77 -7.06 1.04
N GLY A 192 14.88 -7.09 0.03
CA GLY A 192 14.92 -8.10 -1.04
C GLY A 192 14.43 -9.49 -0.62
N THR A 193 13.89 -9.61 0.59
CA THR A 193 13.26 -10.83 1.12
C THR A 193 12.21 -10.48 2.16
N PHE A 194 11.41 -11.46 2.56
CA PHE A 194 10.38 -11.26 3.60
C PHE A 194 10.96 -11.36 5.00
N LEU A 195 10.52 -10.48 5.88
CA LEU A 195 10.77 -10.64 7.31
C LEU A 195 10.03 -11.88 7.85
N PRO A 196 10.42 -12.38 9.04
CA PRO A 196 9.67 -13.46 9.70
C PRO A 196 8.20 -13.08 9.88
N PHE A 197 7.30 -14.02 9.56
CA PHE A 197 5.87 -13.81 9.72
C PHE A 197 5.44 -13.96 11.17
N LYS A 198 4.61 -13.05 11.65
CA LYS A 198 3.97 -13.13 12.96
C LYS A 198 2.80 -14.08 12.92
N LYS A 199 2.72 -14.97 13.89
CA LYS A 199 1.74 -16.06 13.95
C LYS A 199 0.28 -15.62 14.13
N GLY A 200 0.01 -14.34 14.48
CA GLY A 200 -1.34 -13.85 14.79
C GLY A 200 -2.37 -14.04 13.66
N ALA A 201 -1.98 -13.79 12.40
CA ALA A 201 -2.85 -14.01 11.24
C ALA A 201 -3.23 -15.49 11.08
N PHE A 202 -2.30 -16.39 11.33
CA PHE A 202 -2.43 -17.83 11.17
C PHE A 202 -3.23 -18.45 12.32
N HIS A 203 -3.03 -17.98 13.56
CA HIS A 203 -3.92 -18.33 14.67
C HIS A 203 -5.37 -17.96 14.38
N LEU A 204 -5.61 -16.77 13.83
CA LEU A 204 -6.95 -16.33 13.48
C LEU A 204 -7.54 -17.20 12.35
N ALA A 205 -6.74 -17.54 11.34
CA ALA A 205 -7.17 -18.40 10.23
C ALA A 205 -7.63 -19.77 10.72
N ILE A 206 -6.82 -20.43 11.54
CA ILE A 206 -7.14 -21.73 12.14
C ILE A 206 -8.36 -21.63 13.06
N GLN A 207 -8.40 -20.66 13.96
CA GLN A 207 -9.53 -20.48 14.88
C GLN A 207 -10.86 -20.23 14.16
N ALA A 208 -10.82 -19.52 13.03
CA ALA A 208 -11.99 -19.23 12.22
C ALA A 208 -12.29 -20.32 11.17
N GLN A 209 -11.36 -21.26 10.94
CA GLN A 209 -11.38 -22.25 9.86
C GLN A 209 -11.58 -21.57 8.50
N LEU A 210 -10.81 -20.50 8.27
CA LEU A 210 -10.89 -19.69 7.06
C LEU A 210 -9.64 -19.86 6.21
N PRO A 211 -9.75 -20.06 4.90
CA PRO A 211 -8.59 -20.18 4.01
C PRO A 211 -7.76 -18.91 4.00
N ILE A 212 -6.48 -19.07 3.78
CA ILE A 212 -5.52 -17.97 3.59
C ILE A 212 -5.31 -17.78 2.09
N VAL A 213 -5.46 -16.54 1.62
CA VAL A 213 -5.11 -16.15 0.23
C VAL A 213 -3.81 -15.36 0.28
N PRO A 214 -2.68 -15.96 -0.13
CA PRO A 214 -1.42 -15.25 -0.16
C PRO A 214 -1.35 -14.29 -1.35
N ILE A 215 -0.79 -13.10 -1.15
CA ILE A 215 -0.50 -12.13 -2.21
C ILE A 215 0.98 -11.79 -2.16
N VAL A 216 1.66 -11.99 -3.28
CA VAL A 216 3.07 -11.62 -3.45
C VAL A 216 3.16 -10.28 -4.17
N ILE A 217 3.71 -9.30 -3.48
CA ILE A 217 4.13 -8.02 -4.07
C ILE A 217 5.59 -8.18 -4.45
N TYR A 218 5.91 -8.19 -5.75
CA TYR A 218 7.29 -8.30 -6.22
C TYR A 218 8.12 -7.08 -5.85
N ASP A 219 9.44 -7.21 -5.83
CA ASP A 219 10.32 -6.09 -5.50
C ASP A 219 10.12 -4.92 -6.47
N TYR A 220 9.88 -3.75 -5.91
CA TYR A 220 9.76 -2.48 -6.62
C TYR A 220 10.69 -1.41 -6.05
N SER A 221 11.83 -1.82 -5.49
CA SER A 221 12.83 -0.93 -4.92
C SER A 221 13.44 0.03 -5.95
N SER A 222 13.40 -0.31 -7.24
CA SER A 222 13.74 0.56 -8.36
C SER A 222 12.77 1.73 -8.53
N ILE A 223 11.48 1.52 -8.23
CA ILE A 223 10.41 2.54 -8.29
C ILE A 223 10.45 3.40 -7.04
N PHE A 224 10.52 2.77 -5.87
CA PHE A 224 10.52 3.49 -4.61
C PHE A 224 11.53 2.91 -3.62
N ASN A 225 12.51 3.72 -3.23
CA ASN A 225 13.49 3.37 -2.21
C ASN A 225 13.93 4.61 -1.44
N LYS A 226 13.66 4.65 -0.13
CA LYS A 226 14.02 5.78 0.73
C LYS A 226 15.53 5.95 0.90
N LYS A 227 16.27 4.85 1.01
CA LYS A 227 17.73 4.87 1.17
C LYS A 227 18.40 5.47 -0.07
N ASN A 228 18.00 5.01 -1.24
CA ASN A 228 18.55 5.43 -2.52
C ASN A 228 17.86 6.67 -3.11
N LYS A 229 16.91 7.29 -2.39
CA LYS A 229 16.12 8.44 -2.85
C LYS A 229 15.49 8.20 -4.23
N ALA A 230 14.98 6.98 -4.46
CA ALA A 230 14.24 6.63 -5.65
C ALA A 230 12.74 6.87 -5.43
N PHE A 231 12.11 7.59 -6.37
CA PHE A 231 10.66 7.72 -6.53
C PHE A 231 10.38 7.93 -8.01
N GLU A 232 10.36 6.82 -8.74
CA GLU A 232 10.29 6.81 -10.20
C GLU A 232 8.94 6.26 -10.66
N HIS A 233 8.62 6.44 -11.94
CA HIS A 233 7.47 5.81 -12.57
C HIS A 233 7.72 4.31 -12.78
N GLY A 234 6.64 3.53 -12.91
CA GLY A 234 6.79 2.10 -13.19
C GLY A 234 5.56 1.28 -12.87
N ILE A 235 5.74 -0.04 -12.91
CA ILE A 235 4.69 -1.02 -12.66
C ILE A 235 5.05 -1.83 -11.43
N ILE A 236 4.18 -1.81 -10.41
CA ILE A 236 4.25 -2.70 -9.25
C ILE A 236 3.55 -3.99 -9.68
N LYS A 237 4.31 -5.07 -9.79
CA LYS A 237 3.78 -6.39 -10.14
C LYS A 237 3.32 -7.12 -8.89
N ILE A 238 2.18 -7.82 -9.00
CA ILE A 238 1.51 -8.47 -7.89
C ILE A 238 0.97 -9.81 -8.39
N LYS A 239 1.07 -10.84 -7.57
CA LYS A 239 0.45 -12.13 -7.84
C LYS A 239 -0.39 -12.57 -6.66
N VAL A 240 -1.66 -12.87 -6.90
CA VAL A 240 -2.54 -13.58 -5.98
C VAL A 240 -2.28 -15.06 -6.16
N LEU A 241 -2.09 -15.80 -5.07
CA LEU A 241 -1.83 -17.23 -5.09
C LEU A 241 -3.09 -18.01 -4.71
N ASP A 242 -3.09 -19.30 -5.04
CA ASP A 242 -4.19 -20.19 -4.67
C ASP A 242 -4.42 -20.20 -3.17
N PRO A 243 -5.68 -20.34 -2.75
CA PRO A 243 -6.03 -20.37 -1.33
C PRO A 243 -5.43 -21.59 -0.64
N ILE A 244 -4.84 -21.37 0.54
CA ILE A 244 -4.34 -22.43 1.41
C ILE A 244 -5.42 -22.72 2.44
N SER A 245 -5.93 -23.96 2.47
CA SER A 245 -6.97 -24.38 3.42
C SER A 245 -6.42 -24.46 4.84
N THR A 246 -7.30 -24.14 5.79
CA THR A 246 -7.06 -24.35 7.23
C THR A 246 -8.04 -25.37 7.82
N ASP A 247 -8.82 -26.04 6.97
CA ASP A 247 -9.80 -27.01 7.39
C ASP A 247 -9.14 -28.17 8.16
N GLY A 248 -9.60 -28.44 9.36
CA GLY A 248 -9.08 -29.50 10.23
C GLY A 248 -7.78 -29.18 10.97
N LEU A 249 -7.16 -28.02 10.70
CA LEU A 249 -5.97 -27.60 11.44
C LEU A 249 -6.31 -27.16 12.87
N ALA A 250 -5.41 -27.48 13.82
CA ALA A 250 -5.50 -27.16 15.23
C ALA A 250 -4.49 -26.05 15.62
N ALA A 251 -4.58 -25.56 16.85
CA ALA A 251 -3.71 -24.50 17.35
C ALA A 251 -2.21 -24.85 17.30
N ASP A 252 -1.87 -26.13 17.37
CA ASP A 252 -0.48 -26.60 17.32
C ASP A 252 0.11 -26.52 15.91
N ASP A 253 -0.73 -26.51 14.86
CA ASP A 253 -0.31 -26.44 13.45
C ASP A 253 0.06 -25.02 12.99
N VAL A 254 -0.16 -24.01 13.83
CA VAL A 254 0.09 -22.60 13.49
C VAL A 254 1.52 -22.35 13.01
N GLY A 255 2.50 -23.03 13.61
CA GLY A 255 3.90 -22.89 13.25
C GLY A 255 4.14 -23.34 11.80
N GLU A 256 3.72 -24.56 11.50
CA GLU A 256 3.86 -25.20 10.19
C GLU A 256 3.12 -24.40 9.11
N LEU A 257 1.86 -24.02 9.37
CA LEU A 257 1.07 -23.19 8.45
C LEU A 257 1.75 -21.85 8.15
N THR A 258 2.32 -21.19 9.17
CA THR A 258 3.03 -19.91 9.01
C THR A 258 4.23 -20.07 8.08
N ASP A 259 5.03 -21.10 8.29
CA ASP A 259 6.24 -21.36 7.51
C ASP A 259 5.88 -21.82 6.10
N HIS A 260 4.87 -22.66 5.94
CA HIS A 260 4.38 -23.10 4.64
C HIS A 260 3.93 -21.92 3.78
N VAL A 261 3.03 -21.07 4.29
CA VAL A 261 2.55 -19.89 3.55
C VAL A 261 3.71 -18.96 3.17
N ARG A 262 4.63 -18.73 4.10
CA ARG A 262 5.81 -17.89 3.84
C ARG A 262 6.71 -18.47 2.77
N GLN A 263 6.93 -19.78 2.75
CA GLN A 263 7.76 -20.45 1.75
C GLN A 263 7.11 -20.42 0.37
N GLU A 264 5.81 -20.69 0.25
CA GLU A 264 5.09 -20.58 -1.02
C GLU A 264 5.17 -19.16 -1.61
N MET A 265 4.99 -18.14 -0.76
CA MET A 265 5.15 -16.75 -1.20
C MET A 265 6.58 -16.43 -1.62
N LEU A 266 7.61 -16.96 -0.93
CA LEU A 266 9.02 -16.73 -1.25
C LEU A 266 9.43 -17.41 -2.57
N LYS A 267 8.94 -18.60 -2.86
CA LYS A 267 9.17 -19.27 -4.15
C LYS A 267 8.75 -18.35 -5.29
N VAL A 268 7.52 -17.85 -5.25
CA VAL A 268 6.98 -16.97 -6.29
C VAL A 268 7.73 -15.64 -6.35
N PHE A 269 8.11 -15.08 -5.20
CA PHE A 269 8.86 -13.82 -5.13
C PHE A 269 10.21 -13.93 -5.86
N HIS A 270 10.94 -15.04 -5.69
CA HIS A 270 12.26 -15.26 -6.28
C HIS A 270 12.21 -15.79 -7.73
N GLU A 271 11.17 -16.53 -8.14
CA GLU A 271 11.02 -17.02 -9.50
C GLU A 271 11.05 -15.91 -10.56
N LYS A 272 10.52 -14.74 -10.25
CA LYS A 272 10.45 -13.61 -11.19
C LYS A 272 11.70 -12.74 -11.23
N ASP A 273 12.54 -12.77 -10.22
CA ASP A 273 13.86 -12.13 -10.26
C ASP A 273 14.79 -12.82 -11.26
N SER A 274 14.65 -14.13 -11.43
CA SER A 274 15.42 -14.90 -12.43
C SER A 274 14.97 -14.67 -13.87
N SER A 275 13.69 -14.29 -14.11
CA SER A 275 13.16 -13.99 -15.45
C SER A 275 13.28 -12.53 -15.87
N GLY A 276 13.56 -11.62 -14.91
CA GLY A 276 13.65 -10.16 -15.14
C GLY A 276 15.05 -9.65 -15.54
N SER A 277 16.09 -10.47 -15.46
CA SER A 277 17.48 -10.05 -15.71
C SER A 277 17.87 -9.93 -17.20
N HIS A 278 16.96 -10.20 -18.14
CA HIS A 278 17.27 -10.22 -19.57
C HIS A 278 16.62 -9.13 -20.44
N GLN A 279 16.00 -8.07 -19.90
CA GLN A 279 15.37 -7.05 -20.74
C GLN A 279 15.71 -5.60 -20.39
N ASN A 280 16.97 -5.29 -20.11
CA ASN A 280 17.43 -3.88 -20.09
C ASN A 280 18.86 -3.71 -20.68
N SER A 281 19.22 -4.45 -21.73
CA SER A 281 20.33 -4.07 -22.59
C SER A 281 19.76 -3.41 -23.85
N VAL A 282 19.69 -2.09 -23.83
CA VAL A 282 19.57 -1.27 -25.04
C VAL A 282 20.87 -1.51 -25.85
N PRO A 283 20.81 -1.99 -27.10
CA PRO A 283 22.03 -2.14 -27.90
C PRO A 283 22.63 -0.75 -28.14
N ALA A 284 23.87 -0.58 -27.73
CA ALA A 284 24.66 0.59 -28.08
C ALA A 284 24.77 0.68 -29.60
N GLY A 285 24.28 1.77 -30.17
CA GLY A 285 24.31 2.03 -31.60
C GLY A 285 25.74 1.94 -32.14
N GLU A 286 25.92 1.11 -33.15
CA GLU A 286 27.10 1.09 -34.01
C GLU A 286 27.35 2.48 -34.58
N LYS A 287 28.49 3.07 -34.24
CA LYS A 287 29.06 4.17 -34.98
C LYS A 287 29.51 3.60 -36.34
N LYS A 288 28.79 3.92 -37.39
CA LYS A 288 29.33 3.80 -38.76
C LYS A 288 30.39 4.90 -38.90
N ASN A 289 31.63 4.46 -39.09
CA ASN A 289 32.68 5.26 -39.71
C ASN A 289 32.39 5.30 -41.23
N GLU A 290 32.24 6.51 -41.74
CA GLU A 290 32.69 6.95 -43.08
C GLU A 290 32.84 8.48 -43.02
#